data_7951a05a2e62afdf4b7a015666b18cd7
#
_entry.id   7951a05a2e62afdf4b7a015666b18cd7
#
_cell.length_a   1.000
_cell.length_b   1.000
_cell.length_c   1.000
_cell.angle_alpha   90.00
_cell.angle_beta   90.00
_cell.angle_gamma   90.00
#
_symmetry.space_group_name_H-M   'P 1'
#
loop_
_entity.id
_entity.type
_entity.pdbx_description
1 polymer ?
#
loop_
_entity_poly.entity_id
_entity_poly.type
_entity_poly.pdbx_seq_one_letter_code
_entity_poly.pdbx_strand_id
1 'polypeptide(L)'
;MSSDVTSDASPAPAPAVVLRDRRAADLPALVDVLAAQQPASGYPHRWPLPFPVEEFLVRPDEERAWVAELDGAVVGHVSVTAVPDDRYGAIWSAGAGRPVDELGCVSVLFVGPQAQGRGVGGALLDVAVAHLRAQDRTPVLDVDDRDGVAHAVYLHRGWRVVGEARFDWQRVGTPPARMLVLP
;
A
#
# COMPACT_ATOMS: atom_id res chain seq x y z
N MET A 1 34.11 -46.76 -22.60
CA MET A 1 33.74 -46.36 -21.22
C MET A 1 33.56 -44.84 -21.24
N SER A 2 32.33 -44.40 -21.53
CA SER A 2 31.97 -42.97 -21.52
C SER A 2 31.33 -42.68 -20.18
N SER A 3 31.95 -41.78 -19.42
CA SER A 3 31.41 -41.27 -18.15
C SER A 3 30.55 -40.07 -18.45
N ASP A 4 29.23 -40.24 -18.30
CA ASP A 4 28.25 -39.14 -18.30
C ASP A 4 28.40 -38.37 -16.98
N VAL A 5 28.89 -37.15 -17.06
CA VAL A 5 28.87 -36.19 -15.94
C VAL A 5 27.54 -35.44 -15.99
N THR A 6 26.58 -35.98 -15.26
CA THR A 6 25.31 -35.25 -14.99
C THR A 6 25.61 -34.03 -14.11
N SER A 7 25.57 -32.87 -14.71
CA SER A 7 25.70 -31.57 -14.01
C SER A 7 24.38 -31.35 -13.21
N ASP A 8 24.43 -31.58 -11.92
CA ASP A 8 23.37 -31.25 -10.98
C ASP A 8 23.36 -29.73 -10.77
N ALA A 9 22.62 -29.03 -11.63
CA ALA A 9 22.38 -27.59 -11.45
C ALA A 9 21.28 -27.41 -10.39
N SER A 10 21.69 -27.21 -9.14
CA SER A 10 20.76 -26.75 -8.08
C SER A 10 19.98 -25.54 -8.59
N PRO A 11 18.64 -25.51 -8.47
CA PRO A 11 17.85 -24.35 -8.89
C PRO A 11 18.31 -23.13 -8.09
N ALA A 12 18.53 -22.01 -8.79
CA ALA A 12 18.85 -20.75 -8.15
C ALA A 12 17.76 -20.39 -7.11
N PRO A 13 18.12 -19.89 -5.92
CA PRO A 13 17.14 -19.53 -4.91
C PRO A 13 16.14 -18.53 -5.51
N ALA A 14 14.85 -18.74 -5.20
CA ALA A 14 13.80 -17.81 -5.61
C ALA A 14 14.16 -16.39 -5.15
N PRO A 15 13.93 -15.35 -5.98
CA PRO A 15 14.26 -13.99 -5.64
C PRO A 15 13.59 -13.57 -4.33
N ALA A 16 14.40 -13.17 -3.34
CA ALA A 16 13.93 -12.81 -2.01
C ALA A 16 13.38 -11.38 -2.03
N VAL A 17 12.15 -11.21 -1.54
CA VAL A 17 11.59 -9.89 -1.27
C VAL A 17 12.14 -9.39 0.06
N VAL A 18 12.76 -8.23 0.05
CA VAL A 18 13.27 -7.55 1.26
C VAL A 18 12.41 -6.32 1.53
N LEU A 19 11.89 -6.20 2.77
CA LEU A 19 11.21 -5.00 3.23
C LEU A 19 12.16 -4.18 4.11
N ARG A 20 12.22 -2.88 3.87
CA ARG A 20 13.00 -1.94 4.68
C ARG A 20 12.36 -0.55 4.72
N ASP A 21 12.79 0.28 5.66
CA ASP A 21 12.39 1.68 5.68
C ASP A 21 12.75 2.39 4.36
N ARG A 22 11.83 3.25 3.89
CA ARG A 22 12.04 4.12 2.74
C ARG A 22 13.12 5.15 3.07
N ARG A 23 13.98 5.42 2.10
CA ARG A 23 15.01 6.47 2.13
C ARG A 23 14.70 7.53 1.08
N ALA A 24 15.20 8.73 1.25
CA ALA A 24 15.04 9.80 0.24
C ALA A 24 15.60 9.37 -1.14
N ALA A 25 16.67 8.57 -1.16
CA ALA A 25 17.26 8.06 -2.39
C ALA A 25 16.36 7.06 -3.16
N ASP A 26 15.30 6.54 -2.55
CA ASP A 26 14.36 5.63 -3.20
C ASP A 26 13.31 6.37 -4.05
N LEU A 27 13.12 7.66 -3.83
CA LEU A 27 12.04 8.42 -4.46
C LEU A 27 12.07 8.37 -5.99
N PRO A 28 13.19 8.53 -6.70
CA PRO A 28 13.21 8.43 -8.15
C PRO A 28 12.70 7.07 -8.64
N ALA A 29 13.16 5.97 -8.03
CA ALA A 29 12.70 4.62 -8.39
C ALA A 29 11.21 4.41 -8.08
N LEU A 30 10.71 4.96 -6.96
CA LEU A 30 9.29 4.88 -6.60
C LEU A 30 8.40 5.67 -7.56
N VAL A 31 8.84 6.81 -8.06
CA VAL A 31 8.16 7.58 -9.12
C VAL A 31 7.98 6.71 -10.37
N ASP A 32 9.05 6.05 -10.81
CA ASP A 32 9.02 5.16 -11.98
C ASP A 32 8.10 3.96 -11.74
N VAL A 33 8.18 3.32 -10.58
CA VAL A 33 7.33 2.17 -10.20
C VAL A 33 5.85 2.57 -10.15
N LEU A 34 5.53 3.73 -9.56
CA LEU A 34 4.16 4.24 -9.50
C LEU A 34 3.61 4.52 -10.90
N ALA A 35 4.40 5.17 -11.75
CA ALA A 35 4.02 5.44 -13.14
C ALA A 35 3.82 4.16 -13.95
N ALA A 36 4.70 3.17 -13.79
CA ALA A 36 4.64 1.90 -14.53
C ALA A 36 3.43 1.04 -14.17
N GLN A 37 2.98 1.05 -12.90
CA GLN A 37 1.84 0.25 -12.45
C GLN A 37 0.47 0.93 -12.70
N GLN A 38 0.45 2.27 -12.84
CA GLN A 38 -0.77 3.06 -12.92
C GLN A 38 -1.72 2.66 -14.07
N PRO A 39 -1.26 2.38 -15.30
CA PRO A 39 -2.16 2.00 -16.38
C PRO A 39 -2.94 0.70 -16.11
N ALA A 40 -2.35 -0.23 -15.38
CA ALA A 40 -2.97 -1.52 -15.07
C ALA A 40 -3.87 -1.46 -13.83
N SER A 41 -3.47 -0.73 -12.80
CA SER A 41 -4.20 -0.65 -11.53
C SER A 41 -5.20 0.52 -11.47
N GLY A 42 -5.00 1.55 -12.30
CA GLY A 42 -5.71 2.83 -12.19
C GLY A 42 -5.35 3.65 -10.94
N TYR A 43 -4.31 3.25 -10.16
CA TYR A 43 -3.90 3.94 -8.95
C TYR A 43 -2.58 4.73 -9.15
N PRO A 44 -2.53 6.01 -8.75
CA PRO A 44 -3.64 6.81 -8.22
C PRO A 44 -4.68 7.14 -9.29
N HIS A 45 -5.95 7.30 -8.88
CA HIS A 45 -7.07 7.52 -9.82
C HIS A 45 -7.00 8.83 -10.60
N ARG A 46 -6.33 9.84 -10.02
CA ARG A 46 -6.02 11.08 -10.72
C ARG A 46 -4.61 10.97 -11.30
N TRP A 47 -4.53 10.68 -12.58
CA TRP A 47 -3.28 10.59 -13.30
C TRP A 47 -3.37 11.33 -14.65
N PRO A 48 -2.36 12.14 -15.06
CA PRO A 48 -1.24 12.57 -14.24
C PRO A 48 -1.68 13.38 -13.00
N LEU A 49 -0.84 13.37 -11.95
CA LEU A 49 -1.08 14.18 -10.76
C LEU A 49 -0.95 15.67 -11.11
N PRO A 50 -1.70 16.58 -10.44
CA PRO A 50 -1.62 18.02 -10.67
C PRO A 50 -0.45 18.70 -9.92
N PHE A 51 0.41 17.89 -9.27
CA PHE A 51 1.57 18.28 -8.48
C PHE A 51 2.67 17.23 -8.65
N PRO A 52 3.92 17.48 -8.23
CA PRO A 52 5.01 16.50 -8.31
C PRO A 52 4.66 15.15 -7.68
N VAL A 53 5.05 14.05 -8.33
CA VAL A 53 4.73 12.68 -7.85
C VAL A 53 5.35 12.42 -6.48
N GLU A 54 6.47 13.01 -6.19
CA GLU A 54 7.16 12.93 -4.91
C GLU A 54 6.30 13.43 -3.75
N GLU A 55 5.47 14.47 -3.96
CA GLU A 55 4.53 14.98 -2.95
C GLU A 55 3.37 14.02 -2.68
N PHE A 56 3.04 13.16 -3.64
CA PHE A 56 2.11 12.05 -3.43
C PHE A 56 2.73 10.94 -2.60
N LEU A 57 4.02 10.66 -2.82
CA LEU A 57 4.78 9.62 -2.13
C LEU A 57 5.17 10.02 -0.70
N VAL A 58 5.45 11.30 -0.47
CA VAL A 58 5.87 11.84 0.84
C VAL A 58 4.83 12.84 1.31
N ARG A 59 3.92 12.40 2.17
CA ARG A 59 2.85 13.24 2.67
C ARG A 59 3.24 13.98 3.94
N PRO A 60 2.69 15.18 4.20
CA PRO A 60 3.01 15.97 5.40
C PRO A 60 2.67 15.25 6.71
N ASP A 61 1.65 14.39 6.70
CA ASP A 61 1.13 13.61 7.83
C ASP A 61 1.74 12.20 7.91
N GLU A 62 2.74 11.90 7.08
CA GLU A 62 3.41 10.61 7.07
C GLU A 62 4.27 10.41 8.32
N GLU A 63 4.06 9.30 9.00
CA GLU A 63 4.81 8.90 10.19
C GLU A 63 5.94 7.92 9.84
N ARG A 64 5.68 6.99 8.92
CA ARG A 64 6.66 5.99 8.48
C ARG A 64 6.29 5.44 7.11
N ALA A 65 7.32 5.03 6.36
CA ALA A 65 7.13 4.38 5.07
C ALA A 65 8.15 3.26 4.85
N TRP A 66 7.73 2.25 4.08
CA TRP A 66 8.57 1.10 3.69
C TRP A 66 8.58 0.93 2.18
N VAL A 67 9.67 0.35 1.71
CA VAL A 67 9.81 -0.14 0.35
C VAL A 67 10.01 -1.65 0.35
N ALA A 68 9.55 -2.28 -0.72
CA ALA A 68 9.90 -3.63 -1.06
C ALA A 68 10.99 -3.62 -2.12
N GLU A 69 12.05 -4.41 -1.92
CA GLU A 69 13.09 -4.69 -2.90
C GLU A 69 12.98 -6.12 -3.40
N LEU A 70 13.19 -6.30 -4.68
CA LEU A 70 13.32 -7.58 -5.35
C LEU A 70 14.63 -7.56 -6.13
N ASP A 71 15.56 -8.45 -5.81
CA ASP A 71 16.89 -8.48 -6.42
C ASP A 71 17.65 -7.13 -6.39
N GLY A 72 17.47 -6.39 -5.29
CA GLY A 72 18.08 -5.07 -5.08
C GLY A 72 17.39 -3.89 -5.77
N ALA A 73 16.32 -4.14 -6.53
CA ALA A 73 15.51 -3.08 -7.14
C ALA A 73 14.28 -2.76 -6.29
N VAL A 74 13.97 -1.49 -6.10
CA VAL A 74 12.72 -1.05 -5.43
C VAL A 74 11.54 -1.40 -6.34
N VAL A 75 10.56 -2.13 -5.79
CA VAL A 75 9.41 -2.66 -6.55
C VAL A 75 8.05 -2.37 -5.90
N GLY A 76 8.00 -1.75 -4.75
CA GLY A 76 6.74 -1.44 -4.07
C GLY A 76 6.94 -0.52 -2.88
N HIS A 77 5.83 0.03 -2.40
CA HIS A 77 5.79 1.04 -1.34
C HIS A 77 4.53 0.91 -0.50
N VAL A 78 4.65 1.28 0.77
CA VAL A 78 3.54 1.56 1.68
C VAL A 78 3.96 2.62 2.67
N SER A 79 3.02 3.46 3.11
CA SER A 79 3.22 4.38 4.22
C SER A 79 2.13 4.25 5.28
N VAL A 80 2.42 4.78 6.45
CA VAL A 80 1.47 5.02 7.54
C VAL A 80 1.42 6.51 7.79
N THR A 81 0.19 7.04 7.88
CA THR A 81 -0.07 8.45 8.16
C THR A 81 -0.90 8.60 9.42
N ALA A 82 -0.85 9.76 10.06
CA ALA A 82 -1.82 10.14 11.06
C ALA A 82 -3.23 10.18 10.45
N VAL A 83 -4.23 9.89 11.27
CA VAL A 83 -5.65 10.07 10.87
C VAL A 83 -6.06 11.48 11.25
N PRO A 84 -6.57 12.30 10.32
CA PRO A 84 -6.98 13.66 10.64
C PRO A 84 -8.22 13.68 11.54
N ASP A 85 -8.27 14.61 12.48
CA ASP A 85 -9.45 14.85 13.31
C ASP A 85 -10.46 15.71 12.54
N ASP A 86 -11.11 15.10 11.57
CA ASP A 86 -12.07 15.72 10.67
C ASP A 86 -13.25 14.77 10.38
N ARG A 87 -14.09 15.14 9.40
CA ARG A 87 -15.24 14.34 8.97
C ARG A 87 -14.88 12.92 8.52
N TYR A 88 -13.68 12.71 8.00
CA TYR A 88 -13.21 11.40 7.54
C TYR A 88 -12.71 10.56 8.71
N GLY A 89 -11.89 11.15 9.58
CA GLY A 89 -11.46 10.52 10.82
C GLY A 89 -12.62 10.11 11.70
N ALA A 90 -13.69 10.90 11.77
CA ALA A 90 -14.89 10.57 12.51
C ALA A 90 -15.59 9.27 12.04
N ILE A 91 -15.56 8.98 10.72
CA ILE A 91 -16.14 7.74 10.17
C ILE A 91 -15.34 6.53 10.67
N TRP A 92 -14.00 6.58 10.57
CA TRP A 92 -13.16 5.50 11.06
C TRP A 92 -13.25 5.33 12.57
N SER A 93 -13.24 6.44 13.32
CA SER A 93 -13.37 6.45 14.78
C SER A 93 -14.66 5.78 15.24
N ALA A 94 -15.79 6.15 14.64
CA ALA A 94 -17.09 5.52 14.92
C ALA A 94 -17.09 4.01 14.58
N GLY A 95 -16.51 3.66 13.43
CA GLY A 95 -16.43 2.26 12.98
C GLY A 95 -15.50 1.38 13.80
N ALA A 96 -14.40 1.94 14.30
CA ALA A 96 -13.43 1.27 15.16
C ALA A 96 -13.88 1.22 16.63
N GLY A 97 -14.74 2.15 17.06
CA GLY A 97 -15.07 2.34 18.47
C GLY A 97 -13.90 2.88 19.30
N ARG A 98 -12.97 3.61 18.63
CA ARG A 98 -11.75 4.18 19.24
C ARG A 98 -11.58 5.65 18.82
N PRO A 99 -10.96 6.50 19.65
CA PRO A 99 -10.68 7.88 19.28
C PRO A 99 -9.68 7.97 18.12
N VAL A 100 -9.70 9.10 17.42
CA VAL A 100 -8.91 9.27 16.17
C VAL A 100 -7.39 9.12 16.38
N ASP A 101 -6.87 9.58 17.50
CA ASP A 101 -5.46 9.48 17.87
C ASP A 101 -4.99 8.04 18.17
N GLU A 102 -5.93 7.12 18.37
CA GLU A 102 -5.66 5.68 18.49
C GLU A 102 -5.80 4.92 17.14
N LEU A 103 -5.96 5.65 16.04
CA LEU A 103 -6.02 5.09 14.70
C LEU A 103 -4.74 5.41 13.93
N GLY A 104 -4.44 4.60 12.91
CA GLY A 104 -3.36 4.88 11.96
C GLY A 104 -3.77 4.48 10.55
N CYS A 105 -3.57 5.36 9.59
CA CYS A 105 -3.99 5.11 8.22
C CYS A 105 -2.87 4.46 7.41
N VAL A 106 -3.16 3.29 6.84
CA VAL A 106 -2.31 2.68 5.81
C VAL A 106 -2.56 3.40 4.50
N SER A 107 -1.52 3.97 3.91
CA SER A 107 -1.62 4.87 2.76
C SER A 107 -0.57 4.54 1.71
N VAL A 108 -0.81 4.99 0.48
CA VAL A 108 0.13 4.92 -0.66
C VAL A 108 0.72 3.50 -0.84
N LEU A 109 -0.13 2.47 -0.79
CA LEU A 109 0.26 1.10 -1.04
C LEU A 109 0.19 0.79 -2.55
N PHE A 110 1.32 0.43 -3.14
CA PHE A 110 1.38 -0.03 -4.52
C PHE A 110 2.56 -0.97 -4.77
N VAL A 111 2.46 -1.75 -5.84
CA VAL A 111 3.48 -2.72 -6.27
C VAL A 111 3.67 -2.61 -7.78
N GLY A 112 4.91 -2.53 -8.20
CA GLY A 112 5.28 -2.50 -9.62
C GLY A 112 4.90 -3.79 -10.37
N PRO A 113 4.66 -3.70 -11.71
CA PRO A 113 4.18 -4.82 -12.50
C PRO A 113 5.07 -6.07 -12.39
N GLN A 114 6.38 -5.90 -12.29
CA GLN A 114 7.37 -6.98 -12.20
C GLN A 114 7.29 -7.81 -10.90
N ALA A 115 6.62 -7.27 -9.87
CA ALA A 115 6.50 -7.90 -8.56
C ALA A 115 5.04 -8.26 -8.17
N GLN A 116 4.09 -8.01 -9.07
CA GLN A 116 2.68 -8.41 -8.87
C GLN A 116 2.55 -9.94 -8.84
N GLY A 117 1.58 -10.44 -8.08
CA GLY A 117 1.34 -11.89 -7.92
C GLY A 117 2.38 -12.63 -7.05
N ARG A 118 3.38 -11.92 -6.51
CA ARG A 118 4.45 -12.50 -5.66
C ARG A 118 4.25 -12.27 -4.16
N GLY A 119 3.07 -11.82 -3.73
CA GLY A 119 2.78 -11.57 -2.32
C GLY A 119 3.35 -10.26 -1.77
N VAL A 120 4.06 -9.45 -2.59
CA VAL A 120 4.73 -8.21 -2.16
C VAL A 120 3.75 -7.21 -1.55
N GLY A 121 2.59 -7.00 -2.16
CA GLY A 121 1.57 -6.08 -1.62
C GLY A 121 1.04 -6.55 -0.26
N GLY A 122 0.88 -7.86 -0.07
CA GLY A 122 0.51 -8.44 1.22
C GLY A 122 1.57 -8.19 2.28
N ALA A 123 2.84 -8.44 1.96
CA ALA A 123 3.96 -8.23 2.88
C ALA A 123 4.12 -6.74 3.29
N LEU A 124 3.94 -5.81 2.34
CA LEU A 124 3.92 -4.37 2.62
C LEU A 124 2.74 -3.97 3.52
N LEU A 125 1.55 -4.52 3.27
CA LEU A 125 0.40 -4.29 4.15
C LEU A 125 0.66 -4.84 5.56
N ASP A 126 1.24 -6.02 5.68
CA ASP A 126 1.53 -6.67 6.96
C ASP A 126 2.52 -5.88 7.80
N VAL A 127 3.59 -5.32 7.21
CA VAL A 127 4.55 -4.50 7.96
C VAL A 127 3.91 -3.21 8.48
N ALA A 128 3.05 -2.55 7.69
CA ALA A 128 2.34 -1.35 8.12
C ALA A 128 1.35 -1.66 9.25
N VAL A 129 0.57 -2.74 9.13
CA VAL A 129 -0.36 -3.20 10.17
C VAL A 129 0.38 -3.58 11.45
N ALA A 130 1.48 -4.33 11.35
CA ALA A 130 2.29 -4.72 12.50
C ALA A 130 2.86 -3.49 13.25
N HIS A 131 3.31 -2.47 12.50
CA HIS A 131 3.80 -1.22 13.05
C HIS A 131 2.73 -0.49 13.87
N LEU A 132 1.52 -0.36 13.33
CA LEU A 132 0.40 0.29 14.03
C LEU A 132 -0.02 -0.48 15.28
N ARG A 133 -0.15 -1.80 15.18
CA ARG A 133 -0.52 -2.66 16.32
C ARG A 133 0.52 -2.64 17.44
N ALA A 134 1.81 -2.53 17.09
CA ALA A 134 2.87 -2.40 18.08
C ALA A 134 2.77 -1.08 18.90
N GLN A 135 2.03 -0.10 18.40
CA GLN A 135 1.74 1.16 19.05
C GLN A 135 0.32 1.19 19.69
N ASP A 136 -0.36 0.05 19.77
CA ASP A 136 -1.76 -0.07 20.21
C ASP A 136 -2.73 0.79 19.37
N ARG A 137 -2.44 0.99 18.08
CA ARG A 137 -3.28 1.74 17.15
C ARG A 137 -4.04 0.80 16.23
N THR A 138 -5.31 1.14 15.96
CA THR A 138 -6.15 0.39 15.03
C THR A 138 -5.85 0.82 13.59
N PRO A 139 -5.48 -0.14 12.70
CA PRO A 139 -5.26 0.18 11.30
C PRO A 139 -6.55 0.53 10.57
N VAL A 140 -6.52 1.63 9.81
CA VAL A 140 -7.59 2.06 8.92
C VAL A 140 -7.04 2.33 7.53
N LEU A 141 -7.90 2.33 6.53
CA LEU A 141 -7.58 2.76 5.15
C LEU A 141 -8.85 3.17 4.40
N ASP A 142 -8.66 3.88 3.31
CA ASP A 142 -9.68 4.07 2.28
C ASP A 142 -9.32 3.35 0.99
N VAL A 143 -10.33 2.92 0.25
CA VAL A 143 -10.16 2.31 -1.07
C VAL A 143 -11.20 2.84 -2.04
N ASP A 144 -10.72 3.39 -3.14
CA ASP A 144 -11.55 3.77 -4.29
C ASP A 144 -11.62 2.56 -5.23
N ASP A 145 -12.67 1.77 -5.08
CA ASP A 145 -12.79 0.41 -5.61
C ASP A 145 -13.46 0.40 -6.98
N ARG A 146 -12.76 0.84 -8.01
CA ARG A 146 -13.31 0.80 -9.38
C ARG A 146 -13.49 -0.63 -9.90
N ASP A 147 -12.53 -1.49 -9.59
CA ASP A 147 -12.44 -2.83 -10.16
C ASP A 147 -12.70 -3.94 -9.13
N GLY A 148 -12.97 -3.62 -7.88
CA GLY A 148 -13.30 -4.56 -6.81
C GLY A 148 -12.15 -5.41 -6.27
N VAL A 149 -10.98 -5.43 -6.92
CA VAL A 149 -9.88 -6.34 -6.59
C VAL A 149 -9.23 -5.97 -5.27
N ALA A 150 -8.87 -4.69 -5.08
CA ALA A 150 -8.23 -4.23 -3.84
C ALA A 150 -9.17 -4.41 -2.64
N HIS A 151 -10.44 -4.03 -2.81
CA HIS A 151 -11.46 -4.22 -1.79
C HIS A 151 -11.64 -5.69 -1.39
N ALA A 152 -11.72 -6.60 -2.38
CA ALA A 152 -11.84 -8.04 -2.11
C ALA A 152 -10.62 -8.58 -1.32
N VAL A 153 -9.41 -8.12 -1.64
CA VAL A 153 -8.19 -8.48 -0.91
C VAL A 153 -8.28 -8.01 0.54
N TYR A 154 -8.69 -6.78 0.81
CA TYR A 154 -8.83 -6.28 2.17
C TYR A 154 -9.87 -7.06 2.97
N LEU A 155 -11.06 -7.32 2.40
CA LEU A 155 -12.09 -8.12 3.07
C LEU A 155 -11.59 -9.54 3.41
N HIS A 156 -10.90 -10.19 2.46
CA HIS A 156 -10.32 -11.52 2.70
C HIS A 156 -9.28 -11.50 3.84
N ARG A 157 -8.62 -10.38 4.08
CA ARG A 157 -7.64 -10.19 5.15
C ARG A 157 -8.25 -9.68 6.47
N GLY A 158 -9.58 -9.70 6.59
CA GLY A 158 -10.29 -9.37 7.83
C GLY A 158 -10.64 -7.89 8.01
N TRP A 159 -10.37 -7.03 7.02
CA TRP A 159 -10.80 -5.65 7.04
C TRP A 159 -12.32 -5.56 6.90
N ARG A 160 -12.94 -4.59 7.57
CA ARG A 160 -14.38 -4.36 7.53
C ARG A 160 -14.69 -2.97 6.99
N VAL A 161 -15.66 -2.86 6.10
CA VAL A 161 -16.21 -1.57 5.67
C VAL A 161 -17.00 -0.97 6.81
N VAL A 162 -16.69 0.27 7.18
CA VAL A 162 -17.35 1.00 8.27
C VAL A 162 -18.09 2.25 7.78
N GLY A 163 -17.88 2.62 6.53
CA GLY A 163 -18.57 3.74 5.89
C GLY A 163 -18.06 4.00 4.51
N GLU A 164 -18.57 5.07 3.92
CA GLU A 164 -18.15 5.59 2.62
C GLU A 164 -17.97 7.10 2.73
N ALA A 165 -16.99 7.63 2.01
CA ALA A 165 -16.76 9.06 1.95
C ALA A 165 -16.34 9.51 0.55
N ARG A 166 -16.77 10.71 0.19
CA ARG A 166 -16.27 11.39 -1.01
C ARG A 166 -15.18 12.35 -0.58
N PHE A 167 -13.97 12.06 -1.01
CA PHE A 167 -12.83 12.92 -0.78
C PHE A 167 -12.77 14.07 -1.79
N ASP A 168 -12.21 15.20 -1.39
CA ASP A 168 -12.15 16.40 -2.23
C ASP A 168 -11.27 16.22 -3.48
N TRP A 169 -10.34 15.24 -3.46
CA TRP A 169 -9.51 14.89 -4.62
C TRP A 169 -10.21 13.97 -5.63
N GLN A 170 -11.34 13.34 -5.27
CA GLN A 170 -12.07 12.45 -6.18
C GLN A 170 -12.75 13.25 -7.30
N ARG A 171 -12.77 12.68 -8.51
CA ARG A 171 -13.49 13.28 -9.64
C ARG A 171 -15.00 13.25 -9.39
N VAL A 172 -15.67 14.31 -9.84
CA VAL A 172 -17.14 14.35 -9.84
C VAL A 172 -17.69 13.19 -10.67
N GLY A 173 -18.68 12.47 -10.13
CA GLY A 173 -19.29 11.32 -10.78
C GLY A 173 -18.63 9.96 -10.49
N THR A 174 -17.50 9.91 -9.79
CA THR A 174 -16.97 8.63 -9.29
C THR A 174 -17.73 8.19 -8.04
N PRO A 175 -17.86 6.87 -7.76
CA PRO A 175 -18.38 6.40 -6.49
C PRO A 175 -17.57 6.93 -5.29
N PRO A 176 -18.18 7.06 -4.10
CA PRO A 176 -17.42 7.37 -2.90
C PRO A 176 -16.41 6.24 -2.58
N ALA A 177 -15.29 6.60 -1.95
CA ALA A 177 -14.35 5.64 -1.45
C ALA A 177 -14.92 4.90 -0.24
N ARG A 178 -14.61 3.62 -0.10
CA ARG A 178 -14.96 2.83 1.08
C ARG A 178 -13.94 3.03 2.18
N MET A 179 -14.44 3.23 3.39
CA MET A 179 -13.65 3.41 4.60
C MET A 179 -13.59 2.08 5.34
N LEU A 180 -12.38 1.56 5.57
CA LEU A 180 -12.18 0.25 6.18
C LEU A 180 -11.40 0.35 7.49
N VAL A 181 -11.68 -0.60 8.39
CA VAL A 181 -11.00 -0.79 9.67
C VAL A 181 -10.56 -2.25 9.77
N LEU A 182 -9.35 -2.50 10.30
CA LEU A 182 -8.89 -3.82 10.70
C LEU A 182 -8.97 -3.94 12.23
N PRO A 183 -9.97 -4.66 12.77
CA PRO A 183 -10.15 -4.85 14.22
C PRO A 183 -8.98 -5.52 14.92
#